data_e8502d6e6b3af2fbfc1520aeccae69c3
#
_entry.id   e8502d6e6b3af2fbfc1520aeccae69c3
#
_cell.length_a   1.000
_cell.length_b   1.000
_cell.length_c   1.000
_cell.angle_alpha   90.00
_cell.angle_beta   90.00
_cell.angle_gamma   90.00
#
_symmetry.space_group_name_H-M   'P 1'
#
loop_
_entity.id
_entity.type
_entity.pdbx_description
1 polymer ?
#
loop_
_entity_poly.entity_id
_entity_poly.type
_entity_poly.pdbx_seq_one_letter_code
_entity_poly.pdbx_strand_id
1 'polypeptide(L)'
;MILRVFHAFVGKDFYALYLIFTEIHNFDTVGKGGFMNIFVLDLDPKTAALYHFDKHVTKMVLETSQMLCTALHLHSSLPNIPYKPAHPKHPCTIWAASCKGNYQWLCDLGRALSEEYTHRYGKTHKCASVIDFCASNNSFISEGTLTQFAQAMPDEYKHNNPVEAYRNFYRHGKAYFSHVWTRRDRPNWWETA
;
A
#
# COMPACT_ATOMS: atom_id res chain seq x y z
N MET A 1 -4.69 -38.31 -14.95
CA MET A 1 -6.00 -38.55 -14.33
C MET A 1 -6.10 -37.77 -13.03
N ILE A 2 -5.93 -36.40 -13.10
CA ILE A 2 -6.14 -35.46 -11.98
C ILE A 2 -6.65 -34.16 -12.63
N LEU A 3 -7.84 -34.19 -13.21
CA LEU A 3 -8.47 -32.97 -13.79
C LEU A 3 -9.99 -33.07 -13.75
N ARG A 4 -10.60 -33.48 -12.62
CA ARG A 4 -12.07 -33.54 -12.51
C ARG A 4 -12.60 -33.42 -11.07
N VAL A 5 -12.11 -32.48 -10.23
CA VAL A 5 -12.74 -32.19 -8.91
C VAL A 5 -12.78 -30.70 -8.58
N PHE A 6 -12.74 -29.78 -9.54
CA PHE A 6 -12.88 -28.34 -9.26
C PHE A 6 -14.03 -27.67 -10.04
N HIS A 7 -15.22 -28.30 -9.97
CA HIS A 7 -16.41 -27.69 -10.58
C HIS A 7 -17.59 -27.72 -9.62
N ALA A 8 -17.48 -27.02 -8.49
CA ALA A 8 -18.62 -26.56 -7.72
C ALA A 8 -18.14 -25.65 -6.58
N PHE A 9 -18.55 -24.44 -6.55
CA PHE A 9 -18.27 -23.32 -5.62
C PHE A 9 -17.24 -22.31 -6.13
N VAL A 10 -17.57 -21.58 -7.17
CA VAL A 10 -16.90 -20.32 -7.48
C VAL A 10 -17.96 -19.24 -7.73
N GLY A 11 -18.27 -18.48 -6.69
CA GLY A 11 -19.05 -17.25 -6.80
C GLY A 11 -18.23 -16.13 -7.50
N LYS A 12 -18.92 -15.12 -8.04
CA LYS A 12 -18.36 -13.99 -8.80
C LYS A 12 -17.20 -13.26 -8.13
N ASP A 13 -17.00 -13.43 -6.83
CA ASP A 13 -15.93 -12.82 -6.04
C ASP A 13 -14.54 -13.45 -6.29
N PHE A 14 -14.49 -14.70 -6.74
CA PHE A 14 -13.22 -15.38 -7.05
C PHE A 14 -12.66 -14.94 -8.41
N TYR A 15 -13.54 -14.57 -9.33
CA TYR A 15 -13.14 -14.06 -10.65
C TYR A 15 -12.52 -12.67 -10.55
N ALA A 16 -13.02 -11.83 -9.64
CA ALA A 16 -12.41 -10.52 -9.35
C ALA A 16 -11.04 -10.66 -8.68
N LEU A 17 -10.88 -11.64 -7.78
CA LEU A 17 -9.57 -11.94 -7.18
C LEU A 17 -8.60 -12.54 -8.21
N TYR A 18 -9.08 -13.38 -9.10
CA TYR A 18 -8.27 -13.98 -10.17
C TYR A 18 -7.83 -12.95 -11.21
N LEU A 19 -8.69 -12.01 -11.59
CA LEU A 19 -8.34 -10.90 -12.49
C LEU A 19 -7.33 -9.94 -11.85
N ILE A 20 -7.48 -9.65 -10.56
CA ILE A 20 -6.47 -8.88 -9.79
C ILE A 20 -5.14 -9.65 -9.74
N PHE A 21 -5.18 -10.98 -9.59
CA PHE A 21 -3.98 -11.82 -9.54
C PHE A 21 -3.30 -11.99 -10.90
N THR A 22 -4.07 -12.06 -11.99
CA THR A 22 -3.53 -12.19 -13.35
C THR A 22 -3.04 -10.88 -13.93
N GLU A 23 -3.65 -9.74 -13.61
CA GLU A 23 -3.10 -8.42 -13.92
C GLU A 23 -1.78 -8.15 -13.17
N ILE A 24 -1.60 -8.72 -11.98
CA ILE A 24 -0.34 -8.65 -11.21
C ILE A 24 0.77 -9.47 -11.89
N HIS A 25 0.48 -10.57 -12.58
CA HIS A 25 1.49 -11.44 -13.21
C HIS A 25 1.93 -11.01 -14.63
N ASN A 26 1.16 -10.15 -15.30
CA ASN A 26 1.54 -9.64 -16.63
C ASN A 26 2.40 -8.36 -16.60
N PHE A 27 2.84 -7.92 -15.42
CA PHE A 27 3.58 -6.66 -15.23
C PHE A 27 5.11 -6.84 -15.08
N ASP A 28 5.62 -8.05 -15.32
CA ASP A 28 7.03 -8.42 -15.08
C ASP A 28 8.02 -7.93 -16.15
N THR A 29 7.66 -7.03 -17.06
CA THR A 29 8.57 -6.62 -18.14
C THR A 29 9.06 -5.18 -18.13
N VAL A 30 8.72 -4.38 -17.11
CA VAL A 30 9.27 -3.02 -16.98
C VAL A 30 9.90 -2.82 -15.60
N GLY A 31 11.22 -3.06 -15.53
CA GLY A 31 12.07 -2.65 -14.41
C GLY A 31 11.98 -3.59 -13.19
N LYS A 32 13.08 -4.24 -12.83
CA LYS A 32 13.29 -5.08 -11.64
C LYS A 32 13.20 -4.29 -10.31
N GLY A 33 12.10 -3.61 -10.04
CA GLY A 33 11.85 -2.91 -8.79
C GLY A 33 10.49 -3.32 -8.23
N GLY A 34 10.46 -3.97 -7.08
CA GLY A 34 9.28 -4.58 -6.47
C GLY A 34 8.07 -3.64 -6.36
N PHE A 35 6.91 -4.23 -6.48
CA PHE A 35 5.58 -3.60 -6.60
C PHE A 35 5.06 -2.92 -5.32
N MET A 36 5.83 -2.84 -4.24
CA MET A 36 5.41 -2.21 -2.99
C MET A 36 5.68 -0.72 -3.01
N ASN A 37 4.76 0.08 -2.46
CA ASN A 37 4.93 1.52 -2.38
C ASN A 37 4.19 2.11 -1.17
N ILE A 38 4.42 3.38 -0.85
CA ILE A 38 3.71 4.10 0.21
C ILE A 38 2.90 5.29 -0.33
N PHE A 39 3.11 5.68 -1.60
CA PHE A 39 2.47 6.82 -2.29
C PHE A 39 2.15 8.00 -1.35
N VAL A 40 3.18 8.73 -0.94
CA VAL A 40 3.05 9.90 -0.05
C VAL A 40 2.43 11.06 -0.83
N LEU A 41 1.11 11.03 -1.01
CA LEU A 41 0.37 12.05 -1.76
C LEU A 41 0.09 13.31 -0.93
N ASP A 42 0.29 13.23 0.38
CA ASP A 42 0.30 14.33 1.35
C ASP A 42 1.13 13.92 2.57
N LEU A 43 1.62 14.89 3.35
CA LEU A 43 2.33 14.62 4.61
C LEU A 43 1.37 14.08 5.68
N ASP A 44 0.12 14.56 5.68
CA ASP A 44 -0.95 14.01 6.51
C ASP A 44 -1.45 12.68 5.92
N PRO A 45 -1.34 11.56 6.64
CA PRO A 45 -1.72 10.24 6.13
C PRO A 45 -3.22 10.12 5.79
N LYS A 46 -4.09 10.87 6.47
CA LYS A 46 -5.53 10.88 6.17
C LYS A 46 -5.80 11.55 4.84
N THR A 47 -5.22 12.71 4.62
CA THR A 47 -5.30 13.44 3.35
C THR A 47 -4.67 12.63 2.21
N ALA A 48 -3.51 12.00 2.46
CA ALA A 48 -2.89 11.11 1.48
C ALA A 48 -3.83 9.97 1.06
N ALA A 49 -4.54 9.35 2.00
CA ALA A 49 -5.50 8.29 1.71
C ALA A 49 -6.65 8.75 0.80
N LEU A 50 -7.20 9.96 1.04
CA LEU A 50 -8.27 10.54 0.22
C LEU A 50 -7.82 10.74 -1.24
N TYR A 51 -6.54 11.05 -1.46
CA TYR A 51 -5.97 11.31 -2.77
C TYR A 51 -5.68 10.06 -3.60
N HIS A 52 -5.72 8.88 -2.99
CA HIS A 52 -5.55 7.63 -3.74
C HIS A 52 -6.74 7.38 -4.66
N PHE A 53 -6.49 7.00 -5.93
CA PHE A 53 -7.56 6.51 -6.79
C PHE A 53 -7.97 5.08 -6.40
N ASP A 54 -9.15 4.63 -6.84
CA ASP A 54 -9.85 3.43 -6.39
C ASP A 54 -8.98 2.16 -6.37
N LYS A 55 -8.24 1.91 -7.47
CA LYS A 55 -7.36 0.73 -7.54
C LYS A 55 -6.28 0.74 -6.45
N HIS A 56 -5.75 1.94 -6.13
CA HIS A 56 -4.73 2.06 -5.08
C HIS A 56 -5.34 2.03 -3.68
N VAL A 57 -6.53 2.58 -3.45
CA VAL A 57 -7.20 2.42 -2.14
C VAL A 57 -7.29 0.94 -1.77
N THR A 58 -7.73 0.09 -2.71
CA THR A 58 -7.83 -1.36 -2.46
C THR A 58 -6.46 -2.02 -2.27
N LYS A 59 -5.51 -1.74 -3.15
CA LYS A 59 -4.20 -2.40 -3.18
C LYS A 59 -3.31 -1.99 -2.02
N MET A 60 -3.30 -0.68 -1.69
CA MET A 60 -2.36 -0.14 -0.71
C MET A 60 -2.67 -0.55 0.72
N VAL A 61 -3.90 -0.88 1.09
CA VAL A 61 -4.22 -1.49 2.40
C VAL A 61 -3.46 -2.81 2.57
N LEU A 62 -3.42 -3.65 1.53
CA LEU A 62 -2.68 -4.92 1.56
C LEU A 62 -1.17 -4.69 1.62
N GLU A 63 -0.62 -3.84 0.74
CA GLU A 63 0.82 -3.57 0.71
C GLU A 63 1.32 -2.95 2.02
N THR A 64 0.56 -2.02 2.59
CA THR A 64 0.84 -1.45 3.92
C THR A 64 0.90 -2.54 4.99
N SER A 65 -0.10 -3.44 5.02
CA SER A 65 -0.11 -4.56 5.98
C SER A 65 1.10 -5.48 5.83
N GLN A 66 1.53 -5.75 4.60
CA GLN A 66 2.71 -6.57 4.32
C GLN A 66 4.01 -5.89 4.78
N MET A 67 4.16 -4.58 4.55
CA MET A 67 5.32 -3.81 5.00
C MET A 67 5.40 -3.75 6.52
N LEU A 68 4.28 -3.46 7.19
CA LEU A 68 4.20 -3.39 8.66
C LEU A 68 4.52 -4.74 9.31
N CYS A 69 3.94 -5.84 8.82
CA CYS A 69 4.27 -7.18 9.31
C CYS A 69 5.75 -7.52 9.07
N THR A 70 6.30 -7.14 7.91
CA THR A 70 7.72 -7.37 7.61
C THR A 70 8.62 -6.59 8.57
N ALA A 71 8.29 -5.33 8.87
CA ALA A 71 9.02 -4.54 9.86
C ALA A 71 9.00 -5.19 11.25
N LEU A 72 7.85 -5.72 11.71
CA LEU A 72 7.78 -6.48 12.97
C LEU A 72 8.66 -7.72 12.95
N HIS A 73 8.70 -8.48 11.87
CA HIS A 73 9.59 -9.65 11.74
C HIS A 73 11.08 -9.27 11.80
N LEU A 74 11.46 -8.08 11.36
CA LEU A 74 12.84 -7.61 11.40
C LEU A 74 13.27 -7.19 12.81
N HIS A 75 12.35 -6.78 13.68
CA HIS A 75 12.63 -6.21 14.99
C HIS A 75 12.17 -7.06 16.18
N SER A 76 11.43 -8.13 15.93
CA SER A 76 10.86 -8.95 17.00
C SER A 76 10.80 -10.43 16.66
N SER A 77 10.75 -11.25 17.70
CA SER A 77 10.39 -12.66 17.62
C SER A 77 8.91 -12.87 17.99
N LEU A 78 8.08 -11.85 17.79
CA LEU A 78 6.66 -11.91 18.13
C LEU A 78 5.98 -13.08 17.40
N PRO A 79 5.28 -13.99 18.13
CA PRO A 79 4.55 -15.07 17.48
C PRO A 79 3.30 -14.54 16.77
N ASN A 80 2.85 -15.27 15.76
CA ASN A 80 1.58 -15.03 15.09
C ASN A 80 1.46 -13.68 14.38
N ILE A 81 2.56 -13.09 13.89
CA ILE A 81 2.49 -11.96 12.97
C ILE A 81 1.66 -12.41 11.75
N PRO A 82 0.58 -11.68 11.37
CA PRO A 82 -0.43 -12.19 10.42
C PRO A 82 0.11 -12.55 9.03
N TYR A 83 1.10 -11.79 8.53
CA TYR A 83 1.73 -12.05 7.24
C TYR A 83 3.20 -12.43 7.40
N LYS A 84 3.67 -13.34 6.53
CA LYS A 84 5.09 -13.65 6.39
C LYS A 84 5.85 -12.42 5.85
N PRO A 85 7.18 -12.32 6.10
CA PRO A 85 7.99 -11.26 5.52
C PRO A 85 7.86 -11.20 3.99
N ALA A 86 7.59 -10.00 3.47
CA ALA A 86 7.50 -9.72 2.04
C ALA A 86 8.42 -8.55 1.70
N HIS A 87 9.27 -8.72 0.70
CA HIS A 87 10.18 -7.68 0.20
C HIS A 87 10.97 -6.91 1.30
N PRO A 88 11.70 -7.59 2.19
CA PRO A 88 12.39 -6.96 3.34
C PRO A 88 13.47 -5.95 2.93
N LYS A 89 13.99 -6.05 1.70
CA LYS A 89 14.99 -5.13 1.12
C LYS A 89 14.38 -3.98 0.32
N HIS A 90 13.06 -3.89 0.24
CA HIS A 90 12.41 -2.82 -0.52
C HIS A 90 12.58 -1.46 0.22
N PRO A 91 12.89 -0.34 -0.48
CA PRO A 91 13.13 0.96 0.16
C PRO A 91 12.04 1.40 1.14
N CYS A 92 10.77 1.24 0.77
CA CYS A 92 9.65 1.58 1.65
C CYS A 92 9.56 0.67 2.88
N THR A 93 9.90 -0.62 2.77
CA THR A 93 9.95 -1.55 3.90
C THR A 93 11.08 -1.18 4.86
N ILE A 94 12.28 -0.90 4.32
CA ILE A 94 13.44 -0.45 5.11
C ILE A 94 13.09 0.86 5.82
N TRP A 95 12.49 1.83 5.11
CA TRP A 95 12.06 3.09 5.69
C TRP A 95 11.05 2.88 6.84
N ALA A 96 10.01 2.08 6.61
CA ALA A 96 8.99 1.79 7.63
C ALA A 96 9.60 1.11 8.87
N ALA A 97 10.57 0.21 8.68
CA ALA A 97 11.24 -0.51 9.75
C ALA A 97 12.30 0.33 10.50
N SER A 98 12.74 1.47 9.97
CA SER A 98 13.90 2.20 10.50
C SER A 98 13.64 2.88 11.84
N CYS A 99 12.43 3.37 12.09
CA CYS A 99 12.06 4.00 13.35
C CYS A 99 10.55 4.06 13.57
N LYS A 100 10.17 4.28 14.83
CA LYS A 100 8.78 4.32 15.28
C LYS A 100 7.95 5.41 14.59
N GLY A 101 8.54 6.58 14.32
CA GLY A 101 7.83 7.66 13.60
C GLY A 101 7.41 7.26 12.19
N ASN A 102 8.30 6.58 11.45
CA ASN A 102 8.00 6.08 10.09
C ASN A 102 6.95 4.97 10.13
N TYR A 103 7.12 4.03 11.05
CA TYR A 103 6.20 2.92 11.25
C TYR A 103 4.79 3.41 11.60
N GLN A 104 4.70 4.38 12.52
CA GLN A 104 3.43 4.96 12.94
C GLN A 104 2.74 5.69 11.79
N TRP A 105 3.48 6.51 11.02
CA TRP A 105 2.92 7.16 9.85
C TRP A 105 2.31 6.16 8.86
N LEU A 106 2.99 5.03 8.64
CA LEU A 106 2.49 3.97 7.76
C LEU A 106 1.27 3.26 8.35
N CYS A 107 1.20 3.06 9.67
CA CYS A 107 0.01 2.55 10.36
C CYS A 107 -1.19 3.49 10.14
N ASP A 108 -0.96 4.80 10.30
CA ASP A 108 -2.00 5.81 10.17
C ASP A 108 -2.50 5.91 8.72
N LEU A 109 -1.59 5.83 7.72
CA LEU A 109 -1.97 5.73 6.32
C LEU A 109 -2.81 4.47 6.05
N GLY A 110 -2.40 3.33 6.59
CA GLY A 110 -3.12 2.07 6.40
C GLY A 110 -4.53 2.10 6.98
N ARG A 111 -4.70 2.68 8.18
CA ARG A 111 -6.01 2.89 8.79
C ARG A 111 -6.87 3.81 7.94
N ALA A 112 -6.32 4.96 7.54
CA ALA A 112 -7.04 5.92 6.70
C ALA A 112 -7.45 5.32 5.35
N LEU A 113 -6.60 4.51 4.71
CA LEU A 113 -6.93 3.77 3.49
C LEU A 113 -8.03 2.72 3.74
N SER A 114 -8.04 2.06 4.89
CA SER A 114 -9.09 1.09 5.27
C SER A 114 -10.43 1.77 5.48
N GLU A 115 -10.43 2.94 6.11
CA GLU A 115 -11.62 3.79 6.27
C GLU A 115 -12.12 4.29 4.91
N GLU A 116 -11.21 4.74 4.06
CA GLU A 116 -11.52 5.20 2.70
C GLU A 116 -12.08 4.06 1.84
N TYR A 117 -11.55 2.85 1.95
CA TYR A 117 -12.10 1.66 1.32
C TYR A 117 -13.55 1.41 1.78
N THR A 118 -13.81 1.51 3.07
CA THR A 118 -15.16 1.36 3.62
C THR A 118 -16.10 2.44 3.11
N HIS A 119 -15.65 3.70 3.06
CA HIS A 119 -16.43 4.82 2.53
C HIS A 119 -16.82 4.59 1.05
N ARG A 120 -15.88 4.19 0.21
CA ARG A 120 -16.12 4.01 -1.23
C ARG A 120 -16.98 2.79 -1.55
N TYR A 121 -16.73 1.68 -0.86
CA TYR A 121 -17.30 0.37 -1.25
C TYR A 121 -18.32 -0.19 -0.25
N GLY A 122 -18.52 0.43 0.91
CA GLY A 122 -19.45 -0.06 1.94
C GLY A 122 -19.03 -1.37 2.57
N LYS A 123 -17.75 -1.75 2.51
CA LYS A 123 -17.20 -3.02 3.00
C LYS A 123 -15.93 -2.76 3.81
N THR A 124 -15.71 -3.52 4.86
CA THR A 124 -14.43 -3.49 5.60
C THR A 124 -13.35 -4.25 4.83
N HIS A 125 -12.19 -3.65 4.64
CA HIS A 125 -11.06 -4.32 4.01
C HIS A 125 -10.50 -5.41 4.93
N LYS A 126 -10.23 -6.61 4.39
CA LYS A 126 -9.77 -7.77 5.20
C LYS A 126 -8.46 -7.50 5.96
N CYS A 127 -7.60 -6.63 5.43
CA CYS A 127 -6.34 -6.29 6.07
C CYS A 127 -6.44 -5.20 7.14
N ALA A 128 -7.62 -4.62 7.41
CA ALA A 128 -7.77 -3.59 8.45
C ALA A 128 -7.32 -4.09 9.83
N SER A 129 -7.77 -5.30 10.21
CA SER A 129 -7.36 -5.93 11.48
C SER A 129 -5.86 -6.25 11.55
N VAL A 130 -5.21 -6.50 10.41
CA VAL A 130 -3.76 -6.71 10.35
C VAL A 130 -3.01 -5.40 10.66
N ILE A 131 -3.49 -4.28 10.12
CA ILE A 131 -2.92 -2.96 10.42
C ILE A 131 -3.08 -2.62 11.90
N ASP A 132 -4.26 -2.90 12.49
CA ASP A 132 -4.49 -2.67 13.92
C ASP A 132 -3.60 -3.55 14.80
N PHE A 133 -3.41 -4.83 14.43
CA PHE A 133 -2.43 -5.70 15.07
C PHE A 133 -1.03 -5.08 15.04
N CYS A 134 -0.58 -4.63 13.87
CA CYS A 134 0.72 -4.02 13.70
C CYS A 134 0.88 -2.73 14.53
N ALA A 135 -0.12 -1.86 14.52
CA ALA A 135 -0.10 -0.63 15.29
C ALA A 135 -0.06 -0.86 16.80
N SER A 136 -0.73 -1.91 17.30
CA SER A 136 -0.70 -2.30 18.71
C SER A 136 0.64 -2.90 19.16
N ASN A 137 1.49 -3.29 18.22
CA ASN A 137 2.80 -3.87 18.48
C ASN A 137 3.97 -2.95 18.06
N ASN A 138 3.73 -1.65 17.91
CA ASN A 138 4.74 -0.67 17.48
C ASN A 138 5.91 -0.50 18.48
N SER A 139 5.75 -0.95 19.73
CA SER A 139 6.81 -0.91 20.76
C SER A 139 8.05 -1.74 20.43
N PHE A 140 7.94 -2.68 19.48
CA PHE A 140 9.09 -3.45 19.00
C PHE A 140 9.97 -2.67 18.01
N ILE A 141 9.45 -1.59 17.43
CA ILE A 141 10.21 -0.75 16.49
C ILE A 141 11.05 0.26 17.27
N SER A 142 12.29 0.45 16.84
CA SER A 142 13.23 1.38 17.47
C SER A 142 12.67 2.80 17.57
N GLU A 143 12.88 3.47 18.69
CA GLU A 143 12.44 4.85 18.87
C GLU A 143 13.05 5.77 17.82
N GLY A 144 12.32 6.81 17.46
CA GLY A 144 12.75 7.83 16.48
C GLY A 144 11.55 8.60 15.91
N THR A 145 11.84 9.79 15.45
CA THR A 145 10.85 10.67 14.80
C THR A 145 10.69 10.33 13.31
N LEU A 146 9.64 10.84 12.69
CA LEU A 146 9.41 10.70 11.26
C LEU A 146 10.59 11.26 10.47
N THR A 147 11.15 10.43 9.58
CA THR A 147 12.27 10.77 8.70
C THR A 147 11.78 11.12 7.29
N GLN A 148 12.70 11.57 6.44
CA GLN A 148 12.39 11.78 5.01
C GLN A 148 11.85 10.47 4.39
N PHE A 149 10.77 10.57 3.62
CA PHE A 149 10.12 9.43 3.00
C PHE A 149 10.97 8.76 1.93
N ALA A 150 10.94 7.44 1.90
CA ALA A 150 11.53 6.69 0.80
C ALA A 150 10.78 7.00 -0.51
N GLN A 151 11.52 7.19 -1.60
CA GLN A 151 10.98 7.44 -2.93
C GLN A 151 11.21 6.20 -3.81
N ALA A 152 10.25 5.27 -3.81
CA ALA A 152 10.29 4.05 -4.58
C ALA A 152 9.64 4.25 -5.96
N MET A 153 10.33 4.95 -6.83
CA MET A 153 9.90 5.31 -8.19
C MET A 153 11.13 5.48 -9.09
N PRO A 154 10.97 5.48 -10.43
CA PRO A 154 12.03 5.84 -11.36
C PRO A 154 12.63 7.23 -11.08
N ASP A 155 13.92 7.38 -11.38
CA ASP A 155 14.69 8.59 -10.98
C ASP A 155 14.13 9.87 -11.58
N GLU A 156 13.54 9.82 -12.77
CA GLU A 156 12.91 10.96 -13.44
C GLU A 156 11.74 11.59 -12.68
N TYR A 157 11.14 10.85 -11.72
CA TYR A 157 10.05 11.36 -10.86
C TYR A 157 10.54 11.82 -9.50
N LYS A 158 11.78 11.49 -9.10
CA LYS A 158 12.29 11.84 -7.78
C LYS A 158 12.46 13.34 -7.62
N HIS A 159 12.21 13.82 -6.41
CA HIS A 159 12.28 15.24 -6.06
C HIS A 159 12.70 15.43 -4.61
N ASN A 160 13.27 16.60 -4.26
CA ASN A 160 13.62 16.93 -2.87
C ASN A 160 12.40 16.92 -1.94
N ASN A 161 11.24 17.36 -2.44
CA ASN A 161 9.96 17.20 -1.76
C ASN A 161 9.33 15.85 -2.15
N PRO A 162 9.19 14.90 -1.23
CA PRO A 162 8.65 13.57 -1.53
C PRO A 162 7.18 13.61 -1.96
N VAL A 163 6.38 14.57 -1.48
CA VAL A 163 4.97 14.72 -1.89
C VAL A 163 4.90 15.10 -3.37
N GLU A 164 5.72 16.05 -3.82
CA GLU A 164 5.79 16.43 -5.24
C GLU A 164 6.30 15.27 -6.10
N ALA A 165 7.31 14.52 -5.64
CA ALA A 165 7.79 13.32 -6.32
C ALA A 165 6.66 12.30 -6.54
N TYR A 166 5.93 11.99 -5.48
CA TYR A 166 4.83 11.01 -5.55
C TYR A 166 3.63 11.51 -6.36
N ARG A 167 3.27 12.79 -6.28
CA ARG A 167 2.21 13.38 -7.11
C ARG A 167 2.58 13.37 -8.59
N ASN A 168 3.84 13.69 -8.92
CA ASN A 168 4.35 13.62 -10.29
C ASN A 168 4.33 12.17 -10.82
N PHE A 169 4.86 11.23 -10.05
CA PHE A 169 4.83 9.81 -10.38
C PHE A 169 3.39 9.28 -10.53
N TYR A 170 2.47 9.78 -9.70
CA TYR A 170 1.07 9.38 -9.71
C TYR A 170 0.35 9.82 -10.99
N ARG A 171 0.62 11.06 -11.44
CA ARG A 171 0.06 11.61 -12.69
C ARG A 171 0.63 10.96 -13.94
N HIS A 172 1.94 10.84 -14.01
CA HIS A 172 2.64 10.48 -15.25
C HIS A 172 3.09 9.02 -15.27
N GLY A 173 3.73 8.53 -14.22
CA GLY A 173 4.20 7.14 -14.12
C GLY A 173 3.07 6.12 -13.91
N LYS A 174 1.88 6.57 -13.52
CA LYS A 174 0.67 5.74 -13.35
C LYS A 174 -0.45 6.12 -14.34
N ALA A 175 -0.13 6.86 -15.40
CA ALA A 175 -1.10 7.34 -16.41
C ALA A 175 -1.90 6.22 -17.11
N TYR A 176 -1.37 5.00 -17.14
CA TYR A 176 -2.04 3.83 -17.72
C TYR A 176 -3.19 3.27 -16.87
N PHE A 177 -3.34 3.70 -15.62
CA PHE A 177 -4.49 3.31 -14.80
C PHE A 177 -5.73 4.15 -15.10
N SER A 178 -6.90 3.55 -14.89
CA SER A 178 -8.14 4.31 -14.80
C SER A 178 -8.14 5.11 -13.49
N HIS A 179 -8.10 6.44 -13.60
CA HIS A 179 -8.06 7.34 -12.46
C HIS A 179 -9.49 7.70 -12.05
N VAL A 180 -10.06 6.90 -11.15
CA VAL A 180 -11.41 7.08 -10.59
C VAL A 180 -11.30 7.27 -9.08
N TRP A 181 -12.08 8.20 -8.55
CA TRP A 181 -12.25 8.48 -7.13
C TRP A 181 -13.74 8.31 -6.78
N THR A 182 -14.20 7.07 -6.59
CA THR A 182 -15.60 6.79 -6.24
C THR A 182 -15.99 7.52 -4.95
N ARG A 183 -17.08 8.31 -4.99
CA ARG A 183 -17.59 9.11 -3.86
C ARG A 183 -16.60 10.17 -3.32
N ARG A 184 -15.66 10.61 -4.15
CA ARG A 184 -14.69 11.67 -3.84
C ARG A 184 -14.45 12.53 -5.05
N ASP A 185 -14.12 13.78 -4.80
CA ASP A 185 -13.60 14.68 -5.82
C ASP A 185 -12.14 14.30 -6.15
N ARG A 186 -11.71 14.62 -7.36
CA ARG A 186 -10.30 14.51 -7.71
C ARG A 186 -9.48 15.47 -6.86
N PRO A 187 -8.25 15.11 -6.48
CA PRO A 187 -7.36 16.04 -5.78
C PRO A 187 -7.13 17.32 -6.59
N ASN A 188 -7.13 18.48 -5.96
CA ASN A 188 -6.93 19.78 -6.62
C ASN A 188 -5.61 19.89 -7.39
N TRP A 189 -4.55 19.18 -6.93
CA TRP A 189 -3.25 19.12 -7.58
C TRP A 189 -3.23 18.20 -8.82
N TRP A 190 -4.31 17.45 -9.09
CA TRP A 190 -4.36 16.53 -10.23
C TRP A 190 -4.39 17.26 -11.59
N GLU A 191 -5.05 18.41 -11.68
CA GLU A 191 -5.29 19.16 -12.90
C GLU A 191 -4.26 20.27 -13.17
N THR A 192 -3.36 20.54 -12.22
CA THR A 192 -2.35 21.61 -12.32
C THR A 192 -1.03 21.09 -12.90
N ALA A 193 -1.02 20.75 -14.18
CA ALA A 193 0.21 20.52 -14.93
C ALA A 193 0.08 20.99 -16.36
#